data_79bde55e89ba3724fd735ca64a927bd9
#
_entry.id   79bde55e89ba3724fd735ca64a927bd9
#
_cell.length_a   1.000
_cell.length_b   1.000
_cell.length_c   1.000
_cell.angle_alpha   90.00
_cell.angle_beta   90.00
_cell.angle_gamma   90.00
#
_symmetry.space_group_name_H-M   'P 1'
#
loop_
_entity.id
_entity.type
_entity.pdbx_description
1 polymer ?
#
loop_
_entity_poly.entity_id
_entity_poly.type
_entity_poly.pdbx_seq_one_letter_code
_entity_poly.pdbx_strand_id
1 'polypeptide(L)'
;CENLYPADVGFGKNNLYKIEQRSKDEKGTSKRLLVYEKEISLQKTGVVIQFNELAENTSSLFSQGKFVTAYYKADRIFKAQIPQHVEKVALKKDYSIKETPRQDFVKYLLDLKMTQALAVTGGKKEKADQIAAWFQNFDNLLKRIFDDDSVELVFDEETFQFTIHMEGRDPFDFNELSSGYAAVLDIVVDLIIRMESQTERRFDFSVAGIVLIDEIETHLHLELQRKILDLLTSIFPNIQFIMSTHSPFIINSVDNAVIYDLEKKLLVKDGLSDVPYTGIVEGYFNANEMSVLLQKKFDRYKELANKEK
;
A
#
# COMPACT_ATOMS: atom_id res chain seq x y z
N CYS A 1 -4.06 -24.08 -6.78
CA CYS A 1 -3.48 -24.39 -5.45
C CYS A 1 -4.52 -24.94 -4.48
N GLU A 2 -5.80 -24.49 -4.47
CA GLU A 2 -6.85 -25.00 -3.59
C GLU A 2 -7.02 -26.53 -3.62
N ASN A 3 -6.89 -27.14 -4.80
CA ASN A 3 -6.97 -28.59 -4.95
C ASN A 3 -5.73 -29.34 -4.43
N LEU A 4 -4.64 -28.66 -4.20
CA LEU A 4 -3.39 -29.23 -3.71
C LEU A 4 -3.21 -29.02 -2.22
N TYR A 5 -3.82 -27.95 -1.66
CA TYR A 5 -3.63 -27.51 -0.27
C TYR A 5 -4.95 -27.06 0.36
N PRO A 6 -5.81 -28.01 0.80
CA PRO A 6 -7.00 -27.66 1.55
C PRO A 6 -6.62 -26.96 2.86
N ALA A 7 -7.30 -25.88 3.20
CA ALA A 7 -6.96 -24.97 4.30
C ALA A 7 -6.94 -25.62 5.69
N ASP A 8 -7.71 -26.63 5.88
CA ASP A 8 -7.95 -27.31 7.17
C ASP A 8 -7.04 -28.49 7.40
N VAL A 9 -6.27 -28.89 6.40
CA VAL A 9 -5.40 -30.03 6.48
C VAL A 9 -3.98 -29.53 6.24
N GLY A 10 -3.23 -29.32 7.30
CA GLY A 10 -1.79 -29.20 7.16
C GLY A 10 -1.28 -30.29 6.22
N PHE A 11 -0.13 -30.12 5.58
CA PHE A 11 0.44 -31.05 4.60
C PHE A 11 0.43 -32.50 5.09
N GLY A 12 -0.73 -33.14 5.02
CA GLY A 12 -0.91 -34.52 5.42
C GLY A 12 -0.51 -35.48 4.32
N LYS A 13 -0.26 -36.73 4.70
CA LYS A 13 0.05 -37.85 3.78
C LYS A 13 -0.94 -37.95 2.60
N ASN A 14 -2.20 -37.56 2.82
CA ASN A 14 -3.25 -37.61 1.79
C ASN A 14 -3.05 -36.61 0.63
N ASN A 15 -2.46 -35.44 0.91
CA ASN A 15 -2.18 -34.44 -0.14
C ASN A 15 -0.99 -34.86 -1.00
N LEU A 16 0.06 -35.40 -0.36
CA LEU A 16 1.19 -35.99 -1.09
C LEU A 16 0.74 -37.16 -1.98
N TYR A 17 -0.17 -38.02 -1.50
CA TYR A 17 -0.72 -39.11 -2.28
C TYR A 17 -1.50 -38.63 -3.52
N LYS A 18 -2.31 -37.59 -3.38
CA LYS A 18 -3.02 -36.98 -4.53
C LYS A 18 -2.08 -36.41 -5.57
N ILE A 19 -0.98 -35.78 -5.14
CA ILE A 19 0.03 -35.24 -6.04
C ILE A 19 0.76 -36.34 -6.77
N GLU A 20 1.19 -37.40 -6.07
CA GLU A 20 1.84 -38.57 -6.66
C GLU A 20 0.94 -39.29 -7.66
N GLN A 21 -0.34 -39.45 -7.34
CA GLN A 21 -1.30 -40.11 -8.22
C GLN A 21 -1.53 -39.30 -9.51
N ARG A 22 -1.69 -37.98 -9.38
CA ARG A 22 -1.83 -37.07 -10.53
C ARG A 22 -0.59 -37.03 -11.41
N SER A 23 0.58 -37.19 -10.84
CA SER A 23 1.83 -37.19 -11.60
C SER A 23 2.08 -38.54 -12.32
N LYS A 24 1.53 -39.65 -11.82
CA LYS A 24 1.65 -40.98 -12.45
C LYS A 24 0.77 -41.15 -13.66
N ASP A 25 -0.35 -40.44 -13.73
CA ASP A 25 -1.32 -40.55 -14.85
C ASP A 25 -0.95 -39.74 -16.10
N GLU A 26 0.09 -38.89 -16.04
CA GLU A 26 0.53 -38.06 -17.15
C GLU A 26 1.95 -38.40 -17.63
N LYS A 27 2.12 -38.63 -18.90
CA LYS A 27 3.44 -38.87 -19.53
C LYS A 27 4.35 -37.63 -19.33
N GLY A 28 5.45 -37.78 -18.63
CA GLY A 28 6.38 -36.69 -18.34
C GLY A 28 6.49 -36.30 -16.87
N THR A 29 6.11 -37.15 -16.01
CA THR A 29 5.81 -37.01 -14.57
C THR A 29 6.92 -36.55 -13.66
N SER A 30 8.17 -36.92 -13.91
CA SER A 30 9.28 -36.60 -12.95
C SER A 30 9.50 -35.11 -12.75
N LYS A 31 9.34 -34.31 -13.78
CA LYS A 31 9.54 -32.87 -13.71
C LYS A 31 8.41 -32.15 -12.95
N ARG A 32 7.18 -32.62 -13.12
CA ARG A 32 6.00 -32.10 -12.40
C ARG A 32 6.02 -32.49 -10.94
N LEU A 33 6.39 -33.73 -10.62
CA LEU A 33 6.53 -34.15 -9.22
C LEU A 33 7.53 -33.29 -8.45
N LEU A 34 8.68 -33.00 -9.03
CA LEU A 34 9.70 -32.11 -8.46
C LEU A 34 9.20 -30.68 -8.23
N VAL A 35 8.34 -30.16 -9.11
CA VAL A 35 7.72 -28.85 -8.95
C VAL A 35 6.76 -28.85 -7.77
N TYR A 36 5.89 -29.86 -7.67
CA TYR A 36 4.94 -29.99 -6.54
C TYR A 36 5.65 -30.19 -5.20
N GLU A 37 6.69 -31.03 -5.15
CA GLU A 37 7.50 -31.22 -3.95
C GLU A 37 8.17 -29.92 -3.50
N LYS A 38 8.65 -29.11 -4.44
CA LYS A 38 9.23 -27.79 -4.17
C LYS A 38 8.18 -26.81 -3.65
N GLU A 39 6.99 -26.78 -4.23
CA GLU A 39 5.87 -25.96 -3.77
C GLU A 39 5.42 -26.36 -2.37
N ILE A 40 5.27 -27.65 -2.09
CA ILE A 40 4.94 -28.18 -0.76
C ILE A 40 6.01 -27.80 0.25
N SER A 41 7.28 -27.91 -0.11
CA SER A 41 8.40 -27.56 0.76
C SER A 41 8.44 -26.07 1.08
N LEU A 42 8.16 -25.21 0.11
CA LEU A 42 8.06 -23.76 0.30
C LEU A 42 6.88 -23.37 1.20
N GLN A 43 5.75 -24.05 1.05
CA GLN A 43 4.56 -23.77 1.86
C GLN A 43 4.63 -24.29 3.28
N LYS A 44 5.45 -25.28 3.57
CA LYS A 44 5.70 -25.75 4.96
C LYS A 44 6.32 -24.66 5.85
N THR A 45 7.00 -23.71 5.24
CA THR A 45 7.68 -22.61 5.94
C THR A 45 6.99 -21.26 5.76
N GLY A 46 5.90 -21.20 5.01
CA GLY A 46 5.19 -19.99 4.66
C GLY A 46 3.74 -19.95 5.15
N VAL A 47 3.07 -18.86 4.80
CA VAL A 47 1.63 -18.67 5.04
C VAL A 47 0.86 -19.26 3.87
N VAL A 48 -0.17 -20.06 4.16
CA VAL A 48 -1.11 -20.53 3.14
C VAL A 48 -2.21 -19.49 2.97
N ILE A 49 -2.33 -18.97 1.73
CA ILE A 49 -3.39 -18.03 1.37
C ILE A 49 -4.55 -18.84 0.78
N GLN A 50 -5.73 -18.67 1.38
CA GLN A 50 -6.98 -19.21 0.86
C GLN A 50 -7.72 -18.09 0.12
N PHE A 51 -8.07 -18.33 -1.15
CA PHE A 51 -8.91 -17.44 -1.93
C PHE A 51 -10.36 -17.94 -1.91
N ASN A 52 -11.32 -17.04 -1.77
CA ASN A 52 -12.75 -17.36 -1.89
C ASN A 52 -13.14 -17.76 -3.32
N GLU A 53 -12.38 -17.27 -4.31
CA GLU A 53 -12.50 -17.63 -5.72
C GLU A 53 -11.27 -18.43 -6.16
N LEU A 54 -11.39 -19.11 -7.30
CA LEU A 54 -10.29 -19.92 -7.84
C LEU A 54 -9.03 -19.07 -8.03
N ALA A 55 -7.92 -19.48 -7.42
CA ALA A 55 -6.63 -18.81 -7.54
C ALA A 55 -6.17 -18.62 -9.00
N GLU A 56 -6.62 -19.50 -9.90
CA GLU A 56 -6.41 -19.41 -11.35
C GLU A 56 -7.03 -18.14 -11.95
N ASN A 57 -8.18 -17.69 -11.45
CA ASN A 57 -8.81 -16.44 -11.89
C ASN A 57 -7.96 -15.23 -11.52
N THR A 58 -7.45 -15.17 -10.28
CA THR A 58 -6.61 -14.07 -9.82
C THR A 58 -5.29 -13.97 -10.60
N SER A 59 -4.65 -15.12 -10.88
CA SER A 59 -3.43 -15.16 -11.69
C SER A 59 -3.69 -14.72 -13.13
N SER A 60 -4.82 -15.11 -13.71
CA SER A 60 -5.25 -14.68 -15.05
C SER A 60 -5.54 -13.18 -15.09
N LEU A 61 -6.23 -12.64 -14.09
CA LEU A 61 -6.51 -11.21 -13.98
C LEU A 61 -5.22 -10.39 -13.84
N PHE A 62 -4.27 -10.88 -13.04
CA PHE A 62 -2.95 -10.23 -12.89
C PHE A 62 -2.20 -10.17 -14.22
N SER A 63 -2.08 -11.29 -14.95
CA SER A 63 -1.38 -11.33 -16.23
C SER A 63 -2.07 -10.50 -17.33
N GLN A 64 -3.39 -10.30 -17.22
CA GLN A 64 -4.15 -9.40 -18.09
C GLN A 64 -4.06 -7.93 -17.67
N GLY A 65 -3.41 -7.65 -16.53
CA GLY A 65 -3.34 -6.34 -15.96
C GLY A 65 -4.61 -5.86 -15.23
N LYS A 66 -5.57 -6.72 -14.95
CA LYS A 66 -6.83 -6.41 -14.27
C LYS A 66 -6.79 -6.62 -12.76
N PHE A 67 -5.61 -6.88 -12.23
CA PHE A 67 -5.40 -7.10 -10.80
C PHE A 67 -4.01 -6.59 -10.41
N VAL A 68 -3.94 -5.79 -9.36
CA VAL A 68 -2.69 -5.20 -8.87
C VAL A 68 -2.19 -5.94 -7.65
N THR A 69 -0.88 -6.16 -7.59
CA THR A 69 -0.20 -6.62 -6.39
C THR A 69 0.97 -5.71 -6.08
N ALA A 70 1.14 -5.33 -4.80
CA ALA A 70 2.27 -4.56 -4.35
C ALA A 70 2.70 -4.96 -2.93
N TYR A 71 3.97 -4.72 -2.60
CA TYR A 71 4.50 -4.91 -1.26
C TYR A 71 5.42 -3.74 -0.90
N TYR A 72 5.15 -3.11 0.24
CA TYR A 72 5.92 -2.00 0.76
C TYR A 72 6.55 -2.40 2.09
N LYS A 73 7.86 -2.28 2.18
CA LYS A 73 8.64 -2.53 3.40
C LYS A 73 8.48 -1.39 4.39
N ALA A 74 8.87 -1.60 5.64
CA ALA A 74 8.86 -0.58 6.69
C ALA A 74 9.75 0.62 6.34
N ASP A 75 10.97 0.39 5.83
CA ASP A 75 11.94 1.41 5.45
C ASP A 75 11.67 2.03 4.07
N ARG A 76 10.45 2.59 3.88
CA ARG A 76 10.04 3.25 2.65
C ARG A 76 10.68 4.62 2.53
N ILE A 77 11.37 4.85 1.43
CA ILE A 77 11.89 6.17 1.07
C ILE A 77 11.54 6.42 -0.39
N PHE A 78 10.62 7.33 -0.64
CA PHE A 78 10.34 7.79 -2.00
C PHE A 78 11.56 8.54 -2.54
N LYS A 79 12.02 8.11 -3.72
CA LYS A 79 13.12 8.74 -4.42
C LYS A 79 12.80 8.74 -5.91
N ALA A 80 12.43 9.91 -6.41
CA ALA A 80 12.12 10.09 -7.82
C ALA A 80 13.39 10.19 -8.64
N GLN A 81 13.39 9.57 -9.82
CA GLN A 81 14.40 9.84 -10.84
C GLN A 81 14.00 11.10 -11.61
N ILE A 82 14.80 12.16 -11.44
CA ILE A 82 14.59 13.41 -12.17
C ILE A 82 15.07 13.22 -13.62
N PRO A 83 14.20 13.38 -14.62
CA PRO A 83 14.58 13.18 -16.01
C PRO A 83 15.52 14.29 -16.50
N GLN A 84 16.54 13.93 -17.28
CA GLN A 84 17.45 14.87 -17.95
C GLN A 84 17.04 15.14 -19.40
N HIS A 85 16.11 14.36 -19.93
CA HIS A 85 15.58 14.49 -21.29
C HIS A 85 14.15 13.96 -21.33
N VAL A 86 13.42 14.37 -22.35
CA VAL A 86 12.05 13.87 -22.58
C VAL A 86 12.13 12.49 -23.21
N GLU A 87 11.51 11.54 -22.56
CA GLU A 87 11.36 10.17 -23.07
C GLU A 87 9.92 9.66 -22.90
N LYS A 88 9.55 8.70 -23.73
CA LYS A 88 8.26 8.03 -23.60
C LYS A 88 8.33 6.97 -22.54
N VAL A 89 7.49 7.07 -21.52
CA VAL A 89 7.44 6.07 -20.46
C VAL A 89 6.52 4.92 -20.86
N ALA A 90 7.11 3.72 -20.99
CA ALA A 90 6.38 2.50 -21.27
C ALA A 90 5.92 1.84 -19.97
N LEU A 91 4.63 1.97 -19.65
CA LEU A 91 4.03 1.34 -18.49
C LEU A 91 3.78 -0.14 -18.75
N LYS A 92 4.08 -1.00 -17.75
CA LYS A 92 3.77 -2.43 -17.79
C LYS A 92 2.35 -2.69 -17.31
N LYS A 93 1.75 -3.80 -17.72
CA LYS A 93 0.43 -4.22 -17.23
C LYS A 93 0.50 -5.07 -15.97
N ASP A 94 1.63 -5.69 -15.69
CA ASP A 94 1.80 -6.74 -14.68
C ASP A 94 3.09 -6.52 -13.86
N TYR A 95 3.21 -5.37 -13.23
CA TYR A 95 4.34 -5.10 -12.33
C TYR A 95 4.37 -6.11 -11.19
N SER A 96 5.48 -6.82 -11.05
CA SER A 96 5.67 -7.72 -9.91
C SER A 96 5.85 -6.95 -8.59
N ILE A 97 5.67 -7.63 -7.46
CA ILE A 97 5.89 -7.05 -6.11
C ILE A 97 7.35 -6.62 -5.84
N LYS A 98 8.29 -7.06 -6.67
CA LYS A 98 9.71 -6.69 -6.55
C LYS A 98 10.08 -5.44 -7.34
N GLU A 99 9.22 -5.02 -8.26
CA GLU A 99 9.44 -3.83 -9.06
C GLU A 99 8.98 -2.58 -8.31
N THR A 100 9.66 -1.48 -8.57
CA THR A 100 9.43 -0.18 -7.91
C THR A 100 9.13 0.91 -8.96
N PRO A 101 7.98 0.83 -9.67
CA PRO A 101 7.67 1.74 -10.77
C PRO A 101 7.56 3.21 -10.34
N ARG A 102 7.36 3.49 -9.07
CA ARG A 102 7.33 4.85 -8.50
C ARG A 102 8.56 5.69 -8.80
N GLN A 103 9.72 5.05 -9.02
CA GLN A 103 10.95 5.77 -9.37
C GLN A 103 10.83 6.53 -10.68
N ASP A 104 10.03 6.04 -11.62
CA ASP A 104 9.79 6.66 -12.92
C ASP A 104 8.62 7.65 -12.90
N PHE A 105 8.05 7.96 -11.73
CA PHE A 105 6.85 8.79 -11.64
C PHE A 105 7.07 10.21 -12.21
N VAL A 106 8.17 10.87 -11.91
CA VAL A 106 8.45 12.21 -12.43
C VAL A 106 8.69 12.17 -13.95
N LYS A 107 9.33 11.12 -14.46
CA LYS A 107 9.43 10.89 -15.91
C LYS A 107 8.06 10.70 -16.56
N TYR A 108 7.16 9.97 -15.87
CA TYR A 108 5.79 9.78 -16.32
C TYR A 108 5.02 11.11 -16.37
N LEU A 109 5.15 11.97 -15.36
CA LEU A 109 4.57 13.32 -15.38
C LEU A 109 5.07 14.12 -16.58
N LEU A 110 6.36 14.07 -16.87
CA LEU A 110 6.96 14.75 -18.02
C LEU A 110 6.42 14.18 -19.35
N ASP A 111 6.33 12.86 -19.51
CA ASP A 111 5.69 12.22 -20.68
C ASP A 111 4.24 12.70 -20.86
N LEU A 112 3.47 12.82 -19.78
CA LEU A 112 2.11 13.35 -19.84
C LEU A 112 2.08 14.81 -20.32
N LYS A 113 2.91 15.71 -19.76
CA LYS A 113 2.99 17.12 -20.16
C LYS A 113 3.38 17.26 -21.63
N MET A 114 4.39 16.52 -22.09
CA MET A 114 4.79 16.52 -23.48
C MET A 114 3.70 15.95 -24.41
N THR A 115 3.02 14.89 -23.98
CA THR A 115 1.89 14.32 -24.71
C THR A 115 0.73 15.33 -24.81
N GLN A 116 0.46 16.09 -23.75
CA GLN A 116 -0.55 17.16 -23.73
C GLN A 116 -0.18 18.26 -24.74
N ALA A 117 1.04 18.79 -24.70
CA ALA A 117 1.52 19.84 -25.60
C ALA A 117 1.43 19.41 -27.08
N LEU A 118 1.87 18.19 -27.39
CA LEU A 118 1.78 17.62 -28.74
C LEU A 118 0.33 17.38 -29.18
N ALA A 119 -0.57 17.04 -28.26
CA ALA A 119 -1.99 16.86 -28.55
C ALA A 119 -2.65 18.20 -28.89
N VAL A 120 -2.34 19.27 -28.16
CA VAL A 120 -2.80 20.64 -28.45
C VAL A 120 -2.34 21.05 -29.83
N THR A 121 -1.03 20.97 -30.12
CA THR A 121 -0.43 21.35 -31.40
C THR A 121 -0.96 20.51 -32.57
N GLY A 122 -1.23 19.22 -32.34
CA GLY A 122 -1.78 18.30 -33.34
C GLY A 122 -3.31 18.35 -33.47
N GLY A 123 -4.00 19.29 -32.82
CA GLY A 123 -5.45 19.45 -32.88
C GLY A 123 -6.27 18.33 -32.20
N LYS A 124 -5.63 17.50 -31.35
CA LYS A 124 -6.27 16.40 -30.61
C LYS A 124 -6.81 16.91 -29.27
N LYS A 125 -7.82 17.79 -29.34
CA LYS A 125 -8.36 18.50 -28.17
C LYS A 125 -8.80 17.55 -27.04
N GLU A 126 -9.59 16.53 -27.35
CA GLU A 126 -10.10 15.55 -26.38
C GLU A 126 -8.95 14.91 -25.54
N LYS A 127 -7.85 14.53 -26.20
CA LYS A 127 -6.71 13.98 -25.52
C LYS A 127 -5.97 15.01 -24.65
N ALA A 128 -5.87 16.24 -25.10
CA ALA A 128 -5.27 17.33 -24.32
C ALA A 128 -6.09 17.63 -23.08
N ASP A 129 -7.42 17.69 -23.21
CA ASP A 129 -8.37 17.93 -22.11
C ASP A 129 -8.34 16.77 -21.10
N GLN A 130 -8.25 15.53 -21.56
CA GLN A 130 -8.10 14.33 -20.68
C GLN A 130 -6.83 14.44 -19.83
N ILE A 131 -5.71 14.83 -20.40
CA ILE A 131 -4.46 14.98 -19.64
C ILE A 131 -4.52 16.19 -18.70
N ALA A 132 -5.16 17.28 -19.11
CA ALA A 132 -5.40 18.43 -18.24
C ALA A 132 -6.21 18.02 -17.00
N ALA A 133 -7.27 17.24 -17.18
CA ALA A 133 -8.09 16.71 -16.10
C ALA A 133 -7.27 15.77 -15.19
N TRP A 134 -6.35 14.98 -15.77
CA TRP A 134 -5.44 14.13 -14.98
C TRP A 134 -4.59 14.97 -14.01
N PHE A 135 -3.96 16.06 -14.49
CA PHE A 135 -3.16 16.94 -13.64
C PHE A 135 -4.01 17.63 -12.57
N GLN A 136 -5.21 18.09 -12.91
CA GLN A 136 -6.13 18.69 -11.94
C GLN A 136 -6.52 17.70 -10.83
N ASN A 137 -6.78 16.44 -11.18
CA ASN A 137 -7.07 15.40 -10.21
C ASN A 137 -5.86 15.07 -9.33
N PHE A 138 -4.66 15.12 -9.91
CA PHE A 138 -3.43 14.91 -9.14
C PHE A 138 -3.14 16.07 -8.18
N ASP A 139 -3.40 17.33 -8.57
CA ASP A 139 -3.36 18.48 -7.65
C ASP A 139 -4.33 18.29 -6.48
N ASN A 140 -5.57 17.90 -6.76
CA ASN A 140 -6.56 17.62 -5.73
C ASN A 140 -6.12 16.48 -4.80
N LEU A 141 -5.44 15.47 -5.33
CA LEU A 141 -4.87 14.39 -4.54
C LEU A 141 -3.74 14.89 -3.62
N LEU A 142 -2.84 15.73 -4.14
CA LEU A 142 -1.78 16.36 -3.34
C LEU A 142 -2.37 17.21 -2.21
N LYS A 143 -3.39 18.04 -2.48
CA LYS A 143 -4.11 18.82 -1.45
C LYS A 143 -4.62 17.93 -0.32
N ARG A 144 -5.20 16.78 -0.65
CA ARG A 144 -5.67 15.82 0.36
C ARG A 144 -4.52 15.17 1.14
N ILE A 145 -3.40 14.82 0.48
CA ILE A 145 -2.23 14.21 1.13
C ILE A 145 -1.59 15.20 2.11
N PHE A 146 -1.44 16.46 1.69
CA PHE A 146 -0.81 17.50 2.51
C PHE A 146 -1.78 18.16 3.51
N ASP A 147 -3.09 17.90 3.36
CA ASP A 147 -4.17 18.56 4.12
C ASP A 147 -4.09 20.09 3.99
N ASP A 148 -3.85 20.57 2.76
CA ASP A 148 -3.62 21.97 2.46
C ASP A 148 -4.14 22.30 1.04
N ASP A 149 -5.16 23.17 0.97
CA ASP A 149 -5.80 23.57 -0.29
C ASP A 149 -4.92 24.47 -1.15
N SER A 150 -3.85 25.05 -0.61
CA SER A 150 -2.90 25.89 -1.35
C SER A 150 -1.91 25.10 -2.19
N VAL A 151 -1.84 23.77 -2.01
CA VAL A 151 -0.90 22.90 -2.74
C VAL A 151 -1.18 22.90 -4.23
N GLU A 152 -0.17 23.12 -5.03
CA GLU A 152 -0.19 23.09 -6.48
C GLU A 152 1.08 22.46 -7.04
N LEU A 153 0.93 21.61 -8.05
CA LEU A 153 2.05 21.05 -8.80
C LEU A 153 2.38 21.97 -10.00
N VAL A 154 3.48 22.65 -9.94
CA VAL A 154 3.94 23.58 -10.97
C VAL A 154 4.95 22.89 -11.88
N PHE A 155 4.78 23.04 -13.18
CA PHE A 155 5.71 22.58 -14.21
C PHE A 155 6.45 23.75 -14.82
N ASP A 156 7.76 23.70 -14.82
CA ASP A 156 8.65 24.66 -15.48
C ASP A 156 9.04 24.11 -16.86
N GLU A 157 8.60 24.78 -17.92
CA GLU A 157 8.86 24.40 -19.30
C GLU A 157 10.29 24.69 -19.79
N GLU A 158 11.05 25.53 -19.10
CA GLU A 158 12.45 25.82 -19.44
C GLU A 158 13.38 24.75 -18.89
N THR A 159 13.11 24.28 -17.65
CA THR A 159 13.95 23.29 -16.96
C THR A 159 13.39 21.87 -17.00
N PHE A 160 12.14 21.69 -17.44
CA PHE A 160 11.37 20.44 -17.40
C PHE A 160 11.19 19.87 -15.99
N GLN A 161 11.22 20.73 -14.97
CA GLN A 161 11.09 20.32 -13.58
C GLN A 161 9.65 20.46 -13.06
N PHE A 162 9.31 19.60 -12.13
CA PHE A 162 8.07 19.70 -11.36
C PHE A 162 8.42 20.09 -9.93
N THR A 163 7.77 21.14 -9.44
CA THR A 163 7.87 21.62 -8.07
C THR A 163 6.50 21.67 -7.41
N ILE A 164 6.46 21.42 -6.12
CA ILE A 164 5.26 21.54 -5.30
C ILE A 164 5.32 22.90 -4.61
N HIS A 165 4.28 23.71 -4.82
CA HIS A 165 4.12 25.02 -4.21
C HIS A 165 3.08 24.92 -3.10
N MET A 166 3.33 25.59 -1.98
CA MET A 166 2.45 25.71 -0.83
C MET A 166 2.55 27.10 -0.23
N GLU A 167 1.45 27.64 0.32
CA GLU A 167 1.46 28.94 0.94
C GLU A 167 2.43 28.97 2.15
N GLY A 168 3.27 30.00 2.23
CA GLY A 168 4.24 30.18 3.32
C GLY A 168 5.45 29.25 3.32
N ARG A 169 5.69 28.53 2.20
CA ARG A 169 6.88 27.68 2.01
C ARG A 169 7.57 27.98 0.69
N ASP A 170 8.89 27.81 0.67
CA ASP A 170 9.62 27.81 -0.59
C ASP A 170 9.21 26.59 -1.45
N PRO A 171 9.14 26.73 -2.79
CA PRO A 171 8.90 25.61 -3.69
C PRO A 171 9.93 24.51 -3.49
N PHE A 172 9.48 23.25 -3.55
CA PHE A 172 10.33 22.07 -3.36
C PHE A 172 10.00 20.96 -4.36
N ASP A 173 10.94 20.08 -4.66
CA ASP A 173 10.71 18.94 -5.53
C ASP A 173 10.29 17.67 -4.75
N PHE A 174 9.99 16.59 -5.48
CA PHE A 174 9.56 15.33 -4.90
C PHE A 174 10.62 14.65 -4.01
N ASN A 175 11.91 14.99 -4.14
CA ASN A 175 12.99 14.44 -3.33
C ASN A 175 13.28 15.26 -2.06
N GLU A 176 12.67 16.44 -1.94
CA GLU A 176 12.81 17.34 -0.80
C GLU A 176 11.66 17.21 0.22
N LEU A 177 10.78 16.25 0.01
CA LEU A 177 9.67 15.95 0.91
C LEU A 177 10.14 15.54 2.30
N SER A 178 9.39 15.92 3.33
CA SER A 178 9.60 15.33 4.66
C SER A 178 9.37 13.82 4.62
N SER A 179 10.04 13.08 5.50
CA SER A 179 9.99 11.61 5.53
C SER A 179 8.56 11.05 5.59
N GLY A 180 7.64 11.74 6.29
CA GLY A 180 6.24 11.32 6.39
C GLY A 180 5.50 11.42 5.06
N TYR A 181 5.56 12.57 4.40
CA TYR A 181 4.93 12.74 3.09
C TYR A 181 5.59 11.89 2.01
N ALA A 182 6.92 11.73 2.07
CA ALA A 182 7.65 10.83 1.18
C ALA A 182 7.15 9.38 1.34
N ALA A 183 6.92 8.90 2.57
CA ALA A 183 6.40 7.54 2.81
C ALA A 183 4.98 7.35 2.29
N VAL A 184 4.11 8.36 2.38
CA VAL A 184 2.75 8.33 1.81
C VAL A 184 2.81 8.31 0.28
N LEU A 185 3.58 9.23 -0.32
CA LEU A 185 3.71 9.32 -1.77
C LEU A 185 4.39 8.09 -2.36
N ASP A 186 5.30 7.43 -1.65
CA ASP A 186 5.91 6.17 -2.07
C ASP A 186 4.85 5.11 -2.40
N ILE A 187 3.81 4.98 -1.56
CA ILE A 187 2.70 4.06 -1.79
C ILE A 187 1.77 4.57 -2.88
N VAL A 188 1.34 5.82 -2.78
CA VAL A 188 0.30 6.39 -3.66
C VAL A 188 0.77 6.44 -5.11
N VAL A 189 1.96 6.99 -5.39
CA VAL A 189 2.43 7.11 -6.77
C VAL A 189 2.84 5.78 -7.38
N ASP A 190 3.29 4.80 -6.56
CA ASP A 190 3.55 3.45 -7.03
C ASP A 190 2.26 2.76 -7.50
N LEU A 191 1.18 2.87 -6.72
CA LEU A 191 -0.13 2.33 -7.10
C LEU A 191 -0.72 3.04 -8.31
N ILE A 192 -0.57 4.36 -8.41
CA ILE A 192 -0.95 5.12 -9.61
C ILE A 192 -0.27 4.53 -10.84
N ILE A 193 1.05 4.41 -10.85
CA ILE A 193 1.80 3.88 -12.00
C ILE A 193 1.37 2.44 -12.35
N ARG A 194 1.12 1.60 -11.37
CA ARG A 194 0.66 0.22 -11.59
C ARG A 194 -0.71 0.16 -12.27
N MET A 195 -1.58 1.13 -12.01
CA MET A 195 -2.95 1.16 -12.56
C MET A 195 -3.06 1.92 -13.88
N GLU A 196 -2.23 2.94 -14.09
CA GLU A 196 -2.32 3.84 -15.24
C GLU A 196 -2.17 3.16 -16.62
N SER A 197 -1.45 2.04 -16.69
CA SER A 197 -1.34 1.26 -17.94
C SER A 197 -2.65 0.58 -18.33
N GLN A 198 -3.56 0.40 -17.36
CA GLN A 198 -4.82 -0.34 -17.52
C GLN A 198 -5.99 0.62 -17.77
N THR A 199 -5.92 1.80 -17.17
CA THR A 199 -6.97 2.82 -17.24
C THR A 199 -6.75 3.84 -18.34
N GLU A 200 -5.81 3.59 -19.25
CA GLU A 200 -5.51 4.47 -20.38
C GLU A 200 -5.21 5.92 -19.98
N ARG A 201 -4.54 6.10 -18.84
CA ARG A 201 -4.16 7.41 -18.28
C ARG A 201 -5.36 8.32 -17.97
N ARG A 202 -6.44 7.74 -17.42
CA ARG A 202 -7.68 8.47 -17.06
C ARG A 202 -7.78 8.89 -15.61
N PHE A 203 -6.74 8.65 -14.81
CA PHE A 203 -6.79 8.87 -13.36
C PHE A 203 -7.92 8.06 -12.68
N ASP A 204 -8.08 6.82 -13.11
CA ASP A 204 -9.04 5.88 -12.56
C ASP A 204 -8.30 4.77 -11.80
N PHE A 205 -8.52 4.68 -10.50
CA PHE A 205 -7.84 3.75 -9.60
C PHE A 205 -8.80 2.69 -9.04
N SER A 206 -9.80 2.33 -9.83
CA SER A 206 -10.80 1.31 -9.49
C SER A 206 -10.35 -0.13 -9.74
N VAL A 207 -9.10 -0.35 -10.16
CA VAL A 207 -8.55 -1.68 -10.39
C VAL A 207 -8.47 -2.46 -9.08
N ALA A 208 -8.96 -3.70 -9.10
CA ALA A 208 -8.89 -4.58 -7.93
C ALA A 208 -7.46 -5.05 -7.63
N GLY A 209 -7.17 -5.33 -6.38
CA GLY A 209 -5.83 -5.80 -6.00
C GLY A 209 -5.65 -6.13 -4.55
N ILE A 210 -4.43 -6.62 -4.23
CA ILE A 210 -3.98 -6.86 -2.86
C ILE A 210 -2.66 -6.14 -2.66
N VAL A 211 -2.60 -5.34 -1.60
CA VAL A 211 -1.43 -4.56 -1.23
C VAL A 211 -0.99 -4.93 0.18
N LEU A 212 0.26 -5.33 0.31
CA LEU A 212 0.89 -5.63 1.59
C LEU A 212 1.75 -4.44 2.02
N ILE A 213 1.60 -3.99 3.26
CA ILE A 213 2.38 -2.88 3.82
C ILE A 213 2.94 -3.30 5.18
N ASP A 214 4.25 -3.26 5.32
CA ASP A 214 4.91 -3.54 6.58
C ASP A 214 5.11 -2.25 7.37
N GLU A 215 4.72 -2.26 8.65
CA GLU A 215 4.79 -1.12 9.57
C GLU A 215 4.32 0.20 8.91
N ILE A 216 3.03 0.27 8.61
CA ILE A 216 2.43 1.40 7.87
C ILE A 216 2.73 2.76 8.53
N GLU A 217 2.86 2.81 9.86
CA GLU A 217 3.16 4.01 10.64
C GLU A 217 4.58 4.54 10.49
N THR A 218 5.53 3.75 9.97
CA THR A 218 6.93 4.15 9.88
C THR A 218 7.09 5.44 9.09
N HIS A 219 7.82 6.40 9.67
CA HIS A 219 8.01 7.77 9.20
C HIS A 219 6.78 8.69 9.32
N LEU A 220 5.59 8.20 9.64
CA LEU A 220 4.39 9.02 9.74
C LEU A 220 4.30 9.71 11.11
N HIS A 221 4.08 11.03 11.12
CA HIS A 221 3.68 11.73 12.33
C HIS A 221 2.22 11.40 12.69
N LEU A 222 1.81 11.67 13.94
CA LEU A 222 0.54 11.20 14.49
C LEU A 222 -0.70 11.57 13.67
N GLU A 223 -0.74 12.76 13.07
CA GLU A 223 -1.87 13.18 12.24
C GLU A 223 -1.98 12.36 10.95
N LEU A 224 -0.83 12.09 10.29
CA LEU A 224 -0.81 11.22 9.13
C LEU A 224 -1.19 9.78 9.49
N GLN A 225 -0.78 9.27 10.65
CA GLN A 225 -1.19 7.94 11.11
C GLN A 225 -2.71 7.82 11.25
N ARG A 226 -3.39 8.87 11.69
CA ARG A 226 -4.85 8.89 11.81
C ARG A 226 -5.58 8.93 10.46
N LYS A 227 -4.96 9.49 9.44
CA LYS A 227 -5.59 9.76 8.13
C LYS A 227 -5.20 8.77 7.03
N ILE A 228 -4.07 8.07 7.18
CA ILE A 228 -3.47 7.30 6.09
C ILE A 228 -4.39 6.18 5.56
N LEU A 229 -5.11 5.46 6.43
CA LEU A 229 -5.99 4.37 5.99
C LEU A 229 -7.20 4.90 5.24
N ASP A 230 -7.86 5.94 5.74
CA ASP A 230 -8.97 6.60 5.04
C ASP A 230 -8.50 7.16 3.69
N LEU A 231 -7.32 7.79 3.66
CA LEU A 231 -6.72 8.28 2.43
C LEU A 231 -6.53 7.16 1.41
N LEU A 232 -5.84 6.08 1.78
CA LEU A 232 -5.54 4.96 0.87
C LEU A 232 -6.81 4.25 0.39
N THR A 233 -7.75 3.96 1.28
CA THR A 233 -8.98 3.24 0.92
C THR A 233 -9.94 4.09 0.09
N SER A 234 -9.94 5.41 0.27
CA SER A 234 -10.73 6.33 -0.55
C SER A 234 -10.15 6.57 -1.94
N ILE A 235 -8.81 6.55 -2.10
CA ILE A 235 -8.16 6.67 -3.40
C ILE A 235 -8.25 5.35 -4.19
N PHE A 236 -8.09 4.22 -3.51
CA PHE A 236 -8.02 2.88 -4.09
C PHE A 236 -9.13 1.96 -3.53
N PRO A 237 -10.40 2.19 -3.88
CA PRO A 237 -11.54 1.56 -3.22
C PRO A 237 -11.65 0.05 -3.43
N ASN A 238 -11.01 -0.50 -4.46
CA ASN A 238 -11.03 -1.93 -4.79
C ASN A 238 -9.75 -2.66 -4.40
N ILE A 239 -8.87 -2.01 -3.65
CA ILE A 239 -7.66 -2.63 -3.10
C ILE A 239 -7.95 -3.19 -1.71
N GLN A 240 -7.63 -4.46 -1.50
CA GLN A 240 -7.51 -5.03 -0.17
C GLN A 240 -6.12 -4.71 0.39
N PHE A 241 -6.07 -3.85 1.40
CA PHE A 241 -4.85 -3.56 2.14
C PHE A 241 -4.67 -4.57 3.27
N ILE A 242 -3.51 -5.20 3.35
CA ILE A 242 -3.08 -6.07 4.45
C ILE A 242 -1.81 -5.45 5.01
N MET A 243 -1.83 -5.04 6.27
CA MET A 243 -0.71 -4.29 6.84
C MET A 243 -0.37 -4.72 8.25
N SER A 244 0.90 -4.59 8.61
CA SER A 244 1.34 -4.67 9.99
C SER A 244 1.43 -3.27 10.59
N THR A 245 1.16 -3.16 11.89
CA THR A 245 1.27 -1.91 12.64
C THR A 245 1.47 -2.17 14.13
N HIS A 246 2.22 -1.29 14.77
CA HIS A 246 2.32 -1.16 16.22
C HIS A 246 1.65 0.13 16.73
N SER A 247 0.97 0.88 15.85
CA SER A 247 0.34 2.14 16.19
C SER A 247 -1.13 1.98 16.58
N PRO A 248 -1.51 2.37 17.78
CA PRO A 248 -2.92 2.43 18.16
C PRO A 248 -3.72 3.47 17.35
N PHE A 249 -3.06 4.49 16.78
CA PHE A 249 -3.70 5.49 15.92
C PHE A 249 -4.12 4.91 14.58
N ILE A 250 -3.32 4.00 14.02
CA ILE A 250 -3.68 3.26 12.81
C ILE A 250 -4.86 2.33 13.08
N ILE A 251 -4.80 1.56 14.15
CA ILE A 251 -5.85 0.57 14.52
C ILE A 251 -7.20 1.25 14.77
N ASN A 252 -7.19 2.48 15.27
CA ASN A 252 -8.39 3.25 15.58
C ASN A 252 -8.92 4.12 14.42
N SER A 253 -8.25 4.13 13.28
CA SER A 253 -8.52 5.13 12.21
C SER A 253 -9.62 4.73 11.24
N VAL A 254 -10.10 3.46 11.24
CA VAL A 254 -11.12 2.97 10.30
C VAL A 254 -12.08 1.99 10.98
N ASP A 255 -13.35 2.03 10.56
CA ASP A 255 -14.42 1.25 11.18
C ASP A 255 -14.50 -0.19 10.67
N ASN A 256 -14.11 -0.43 9.42
CA ASN A 256 -14.28 -1.72 8.74
C ASN A 256 -13.01 -2.57 8.71
N ALA A 257 -12.08 -2.33 9.63
CA ALA A 257 -10.84 -3.09 9.71
C ALA A 257 -11.04 -4.44 10.41
N VAL A 258 -10.42 -5.48 9.85
CA VAL A 258 -10.23 -6.76 10.54
C VAL A 258 -8.84 -6.75 11.16
N ILE A 259 -8.76 -6.85 12.49
CA ILE A 259 -7.52 -6.74 13.24
C ILE A 259 -7.19 -8.11 13.82
N TYR A 260 -5.97 -8.60 13.60
CA TYR A 260 -5.48 -9.83 14.19
C TYR A 260 -4.22 -9.56 15.02
N ASP A 261 -4.34 -9.78 16.33
CA ASP A 261 -3.23 -9.70 17.27
C ASP A 261 -2.40 -10.98 17.17
N LEU A 262 -1.17 -10.86 16.72
CA LEU A 262 -0.25 -11.99 16.52
C LEU A 262 0.25 -12.58 17.85
N GLU A 263 0.34 -11.78 18.91
CA GLU A 263 0.82 -12.21 20.23
C GLU A 263 -0.31 -12.91 20.99
N LYS A 264 -1.47 -12.25 21.12
CA LYS A 264 -2.63 -12.77 21.86
C LYS A 264 -3.48 -13.75 21.03
N LYS A 265 -3.24 -13.85 19.72
CA LYS A 265 -4.04 -14.64 18.75
C LYS A 265 -5.52 -14.28 18.79
N LEU A 266 -5.81 -13.00 18.94
CA LEU A 266 -7.16 -12.45 19.04
C LEU A 266 -7.58 -11.83 17.71
N LEU A 267 -8.79 -12.15 17.25
CA LEU A 267 -9.40 -11.58 16.05
C LEU A 267 -10.50 -10.58 16.43
N VAL A 268 -10.38 -9.35 15.98
CA VAL A 268 -11.41 -8.30 16.05
C VAL A 268 -11.92 -8.04 14.66
N LYS A 269 -13.24 -8.13 14.43
CA LYS A 269 -13.83 -8.06 13.08
C LYS A 269 -14.35 -6.68 12.68
N ASP A 270 -14.76 -5.86 13.64
CA ASP A 270 -15.49 -4.61 13.37
C ASP A 270 -14.66 -3.37 13.71
N GLY A 271 -13.33 -3.46 13.60
CA GLY A 271 -12.44 -2.35 13.91
C GLY A 271 -12.42 -1.99 15.41
N LEU A 272 -11.75 -0.90 15.75
CA LEU A 272 -11.67 -0.34 17.09
C LEU A 272 -11.87 1.20 17.08
N SER A 273 -12.52 1.75 16.07
CA SER A 273 -12.76 3.19 15.92
C SER A 273 -13.57 3.79 17.06
N ASP A 274 -14.52 3.04 17.60
CA ASP A 274 -15.36 3.44 18.74
C ASP A 274 -14.67 3.30 20.11
N VAL A 275 -13.47 2.70 20.14
CA VAL A 275 -12.72 2.51 21.38
C VAL A 275 -11.81 3.71 21.61
N PRO A 276 -11.90 4.43 22.75
CA PRO A 276 -10.99 5.50 23.04
C PRO A 276 -9.52 5.05 22.97
N TYR A 277 -8.64 5.94 22.49
CA TYR A 277 -7.20 5.66 22.37
C TYR A 277 -6.59 5.05 23.64
N THR A 278 -6.95 5.60 24.81
CA THR A 278 -6.51 5.10 26.13
C THR A 278 -6.92 3.63 26.35
N GLY A 279 -8.14 3.28 25.96
CA GLY A 279 -8.62 1.90 26.05
C GLY A 279 -7.86 0.95 25.11
N ILE A 280 -7.40 1.42 23.95
CA ILE A 280 -6.57 0.61 23.04
C ILE A 280 -5.17 0.44 23.65
N VAL A 281 -4.56 1.50 24.15
CA VAL A 281 -3.21 1.47 24.73
C VAL A 281 -3.19 0.56 25.97
N GLU A 282 -4.11 0.73 26.89
CA GLU A 282 -4.15 -0.08 28.12
C GLU A 282 -4.70 -1.49 27.90
N GLY A 283 -5.85 -1.60 27.22
CA GLY A 283 -6.57 -2.87 27.06
C GLY A 283 -6.00 -3.77 25.98
N TYR A 284 -5.61 -3.19 24.84
CA TYR A 284 -5.14 -3.97 23.70
C TYR A 284 -3.62 -4.16 23.71
N PHE A 285 -2.84 -3.07 23.94
CA PHE A 285 -1.38 -3.13 23.98
C PHE A 285 -0.79 -3.45 25.36
N ASN A 286 -1.60 -3.53 26.43
CA ASN A 286 -1.13 -3.68 27.81
C ASN A 286 -0.08 -2.63 28.22
N ALA A 287 -0.12 -1.48 27.60
CA ALA A 287 0.82 -0.40 27.87
C ALA A 287 0.25 0.55 28.90
N ASN A 288 1.06 0.96 29.85
CA ASN A 288 0.65 1.95 30.85
C ASN A 288 0.73 3.35 30.22
N GLU A 289 -0.33 4.14 30.32
CA GLU A 289 -0.36 5.53 29.85
C GLU A 289 0.58 6.44 30.64
N MET A 290 0.88 6.08 31.88
CA MET A 290 1.76 6.85 32.74
C MET A 290 3.23 6.56 32.44
N SER A 291 4.04 7.61 32.34
CA SER A 291 5.49 7.44 32.33
C SER A 291 5.94 6.71 33.60
N VAL A 292 7.04 5.97 33.53
CA VAL A 292 7.61 5.25 34.70
C VAL A 292 7.81 6.19 35.90
N LEU A 293 8.16 7.43 35.64
CA LEU A 293 8.35 8.46 36.71
C LEU A 293 7.01 8.85 37.34
N LEU A 294 5.97 9.05 36.52
CA LEU A 294 4.64 9.42 37.01
C LEU A 294 4.01 8.27 37.77
N GLN A 295 4.15 7.03 37.26
CA GLN A 295 3.69 5.81 37.96
C GLN A 295 4.32 5.70 39.35
N LYS A 296 5.65 5.87 39.48
CA LYS A 296 6.35 5.87 40.79
C LYS A 296 5.83 6.93 41.72
N LYS A 297 5.53 8.15 41.22
CA LYS A 297 4.96 9.22 42.03
C LYS A 297 3.55 8.88 42.50
N PHE A 298 2.74 8.29 41.62
CA PHE A 298 1.37 7.90 41.94
C PHE A 298 1.32 6.74 42.96
N ASP A 299 2.19 5.75 42.81
CA ASP A 299 2.32 4.66 43.77
C ASP A 299 2.77 5.15 45.15
N ARG A 300 3.73 6.06 45.17
CA ARG A 300 4.17 6.73 46.42
C ARG A 300 3.05 7.54 47.08
N TYR A 301 2.25 8.25 46.28
CA TYR A 301 1.09 8.97 46.78
C TYR A 301 0.06 8.02 47.41
N LYS A 302 -0.25 6.90 46.75
CA LYS A 302 -1.16 5.86 47.30
C LYS A 302 -0.65 5.28 48.61
N GLU A 303 0.65 5.00 48.70
CA GLU A 303 1.26 4.50 49.94
C GLU A 303 1.12 5.50 51.09
N LEU A 304 1.33 6.79 50.84
CA LEU A 304 1.18 7.84 51.86
C LEU A 304 -0.28 8.02 52.27
N ALA A 305 -1.20 8.08 51.33
CA ALA A 305 -2.64 8.19 51.61
C ALA A 305 -3.22 7.01 52.39
N ASN A 306 -2.68 5.77 52.21
CA ASN A 306 -3.07 4.62 52.97
C ASN A 306 -2.45 4.55 54.39
N LYS A 307 -1.40 5.32 54.65
CA LYS A 307 -0.80 5.41 56.03
C LYS A 307 -1.48 6.43 56.90
N GLU A 308 -2.29 7.34 56.34
CA GLU A 308 -3.05 8.34 57.07
C GLU A 308 -4.48 7.89 57.43
N LYS A 309 -4.89 6.70 56.98
CA LYS A 309 -6.09 6.02 57.43
C LYS A 309 -5.75 4.99 58.51
#